data_53e243c1bae0f011ae029bc6523c74b9
#
_entry.id   53e243c1bae0f011ae029bc6523c74b9
#
_cell.length_a   1.000
_cell.length_b   1.000
_cell.length_c   1.000
_cell.angle_alpha   90.00
_cell.angle_beta   90.00
_cell.angle_gamma   90.00
#
_symmetry.space_group_name_H-M   'P 1'
#
loop_
_entity.id
_entity.type
_entity.pdbx_description
1 polymer ?
#
loop_
_entity_poly.entity_id
_entity_poly.type
_entity_poly.pdbx_seq_one_letter_code
_entity_poly.pdbx_strand_id
1 'polypeptide(L)'
;MNKKIGILTSTQSFGDNYGAVLQAYALSTCIRELGCDPNIIRYKVEGEYVNHSAPIVKRLQSTLFNPNMSLHGKKTLVMNKVLRRSVSPVFSDFTKKYLQFYNEEYLTNTQLKDNPPPFDAFVTGSDQVWNPVIHGNKNDPGYFLDFVPEGINRIAYAPSMGVDKIPENCKSDLKGYLDKFAHLSIREKSGADIIKECCGMDIPVMLDPTMLLNAEQWDKVAVKPQNLPEKYIFCYKFGKSKKMDKTIRQISKEYKLPIVAAPASPEVKFKADYSIGPAEFLGAIKNATLVCADSFHATVFSVIYKTPFFIFPRHSETGKINMNSRMQNILEMLSLS
;
A
#
# COMPACT_ATOMS: atom_id res chain seq x y z
N MET A 1 -10.15 -28.16 -13.38
CA MET A 1 -10.60 -26.88 -12.82
C MET A 1 -9.37 -26.10 -12.38
N ASN A 2 -9.33 -24.78 -12.61
CA ASN A 2 -8.22 -23.95 -12.13
C ASN A 2 -8.23 -23.88 -10.60
N LYS A 3 -7.06 -23.98 -9.95
CA LYS A 3 -6.95 -23.84 -8.50
C LYS A 3 -7.42 -22.44 -8.07
N LYS A 4 -8.26 -22.37 -7.05
CA LYS A 4 -8.73 -21.12 -6.47
C LYS A 4 -7.76 -20.64 -5.40
N ILE A 5 -7.29 -19.41 -5.52
CA ILE A 5 -6.30 -18.84 -4.60
C ILE A 5 -6.91 -17.66 -3.84
N GLY A 6 -6.93 -17.76 -2.51
CA GLY A 6 -7.32 -16.66 -1.64
C GLY A 6 -6.15 -15.70 -1.41
N ILE A 7 -6.35 -14.40 -1.72
CA ILE A 7 -5.32 -13.37 -1.49
C ILE A 7 -5.74 -12.51 -0.30
N LEU A 8 -4.87 -12.44 0.71
CA LEU A 8 -5.03 -11.54 1.85
C LEU A 8 -4.01 -10.41 1.78
N THR A 9 -4.48 -9.22 1.46
CA THR A 9 -3.67 -7.99 1.38
C THR A 9 -4.41 -6.80 1.99
N SER A 10 -3.78 -5.62 2.04
CA SER A 10 -4.30 -4.41 2.70
C SER A 10 -5.50 -3.81 1.95
N THR A 11 -6.65 -4.48 1.97
CA THR A 11 -7.88 -4.03 1.28
C THR A 11 -8.48 -2.76 1.87
N GLN A 12 -8.20 -2.46 3.13
CA GLN A 12 -8.67 -1.24 3.80
C GLN A 12 -8.10 0.04 3.16
N SER A 13 -6.93 -0.07 2.54
CA SER A 13 -6.27 1.03 1.83
C SER A 13 -6.74 1.21 0.38
N PHE A 14 -7.71 0.41 -0.09
CA PHE A 14 -8.15 0.43 -1.49
C PHE A 14 -9.00 1.67 -1.85
N GLY A 15 -9.40 2.46 -0.88
CA GLY A 15 -10.21 3.66 -1.12
C GLY A 15 -9.41 4.92 -1.44
N ASP A 16 -8.09 4.94 -1.21
CA ASP A 16 -7.27 6.15 -1.32
C ASP A 16 -5.76 5.90 -1.51
N ASN A 17 -5.32 4.64 -1.65
CA ASN A 17 -3.92 4.29 -1.80
C ASN A 17 -3.65 3.57 -3.13
N TYR A 18 -3.04 4.29 -4.07
CA TYR A 18 -2.71 3.77 -5.40
C TYR A 18 -1.86 2.50 -5.34
N GLY A 19 -0.83 2.50 -4.50
CA GLY A 19 0.07 1.35 -4.37
C GLY A 19 -0.63 0.10 -3.88
N ALA A 20 -1.49 0.23 -2.86
CA ALA A 20 -2.24 -0.89 -2.31
C ALA A 20 -3.13 -1.57 -3.37
N VAL A 21 -3.82 -0.77 -4.18
CA VAL A 21 -4.69 -1.29 -5.26
C VAL A 21 -3.87 -1.91 -6.39
N LEU A 22 -2.82 -1.20 -6.84
CA LEU A 22 -2.04 -1.62 -8.00
C LEU A 22 -1.19 -2.85 -7.72
N GLN A 23 -0.63 -3.02 -6.49
CA GLN A 23 0.06 -4.25 -6.13
C GLN A 23 -0.89 -5.46 -6.07
N ALA A 24 -2.12 -5.26 -5.58
CA ALA A 24 -3.12 -6.33 -5.55
C ALA A 24 -3.56 -6.72 -6.97
N TYR A 25 -3.71 -5.75 -7.87
CA TYR A 25 -3.95 -6.00 -9.30
C TYR A 25 -2.81 -6.81 -9.93
N ALA A 26 -1.57 -6.41 -9.71
CA ALA A 26 -0.40 -7.10 -10.25
C ALA A 26 -0.30 -8.53 -9.74
N LEU A 27 -0.42 -8.75 -8.43
CA LEU A 27 -0.38 -10.09 -7.84
C LEU A 27 -1.51 -10.98 -8.40
N SER A 28 -2.73 -10.45 -8.46
CA SER A 28 -3.87 -11.19 -9.03
C SER A 28 -3.64 -11.52 -10.50
N THR A 29 -3.03 -10.61 -11.27
CA THR A 29 -2.72 -10.83 -12.70
C THR A 29 -1.68 -11.94 -12.86
N CYS A 30 -0.59 -11.90 -12.09
CA CYS A 30 0.43 -12.95 -12.13
C CYS A 30 -0.12 -14.33 -11.75
N ILE A 31 -0.95 -14.41 -10.70
CA ILE A 31 -1.59 -15.67 -10.29
C ILE A 31 -2.51 -16.21 -11.41
N ARG A 32 -3.23 -15.31 -12.10
CA ARG A 32 -4.08 -15.68 -13.24
C ARG A 32 -3.27 -16.17 -14.44
N GLU A 33 -2.13 -15.54 -14.73
CA GLU A 33 -1.21 -15.95 -15.78
C GLU A 33 -0.58 -17.33 -15.49
N LEU A 34 -0.48 -17.73 -14.21
CA LEU A 34 -0.09 -19.09 -13.81
C LEU A 34 -1.24 -20.12 -13.93
N GLY A 35 -2.40 -19.74 -14.48
CA GLY A 35 -3.54 -20.63 -14.67
C GLY A 35 -4.38 -20.88 -13.41
N CYS A 36 -4.26 -20.03 -12.40
CA CYS A 36 -5.06 -20.10 -11.18
C CYS A 36 -6.16 -19.02 -11.16
N ASP A 37 -7.14 -19.17 -10.27
CA ASP A 37 -8.25 -18.23 -10.07
C ASP A 37 -8.03 -17.41 -8.77
N PRO A 38 -7.49 -16.18 -8.83
CA PRO A 38 -7.22 -15.35 -7.66
C PRO A 38 -8.48 -14.63 -7.17
N ASN A 39 -8.73 -14.70 -5.86
CA ASN A 39 -9.84 -14.03 -5.19
C ASN A 39 -9.31 -13.25 -3.97
N ILE A 40 -9.55 -11.95 -3.94
CA ILE A 40 -9.13 -11.09 -2.82
C ILE A 40 -10.14 -11.22 -1.69
N ILE A 41 -9.64 -11.54 -0.49
CA ILE A 41 -10.42 -11.64 0.73
C ILE A 41 -10.49 -10.25 1.37
N ARG A 42 -11.73 -9.77 1.62
CA ARG A 42 -11.95 -8.53 2.37
C ARG A 42 -11.79 -8.82 3.85
N TYR A 43 -10.69 -8.33 4.43
CA TYR A 43 -10.38 -8.50 5.83
C TYR A 43 -10.13 -7.14 6.49
N LYS A 44 -10.70 -6.92 7.67
CA LYS A 44 -10.44 -5.75 8.52
C LYS A 44 -9.58 -6.16 9.71
N VAL A 45 -8.57 -5.35 9.99
CA VAL A 45 -7.64 -5.59 11.10
C VAL A 45 -8.35 -5.39 12.44
N GLU A 46 -8.17 -6.34 13.37
CA GLU A 46 -8.67 -6.20 14.74
C GLU A 46 -8.04 -4.99 15.45
N GLY A 47 -8.88 -4.11 15.98
CA GLY A 47 -8.47 -2.88 16.66
C GLY A 47 -8.72 -1.60 15.86
N GLU A 48 -8.96 -1.68 14.54
CA GLU A 48 -9.50 -0.58 13.74
C GLU A 48 -11.04 -0.48 13.81
N TYR A 49 -11.68 -1.17 14.74
CA TYR A 49 -13.12 -1.09 14.99
C TYR A 49 -13.51 0.30 15.47
N VAL A 50 -13.43 1.25 14.57
CA VAL A 50 -14.28 2.43 14.66
C VAL A 50 -15.67 1.93 14.29
N ASN A 51 -16.50 1.77 15.29
CA ASN A 51 -17.87 1.28 15.20
C ASN A 51 -18.63 1.92 14.01
N HIS A 52 -18.62 1.25 12.84
CA HIS A 52 -19.23 1.76 11.61
C HIS A 52 -20.75 1.79 11.69
N SER A 53 -21.35 1.08 12.68
CA SER A 53 -22.78 1.11 12.96
C SER A 53 -23.25 2.36 13.71
N ALA A 54 -22.33 3.13 14.33
CA ALA A 54 -22.71 4.39 14.97
C ALA A 54 -23.01 5.47 13.92
N PRO A 55 -24.10 6.25 14.09
CA PRO A 55 -24.42 7.36 13.21
C PRO A 55 -23.22 8.29 13.00
N ILE A 56 -22.99 8.70 11.75
CA ILE A 56 -21.86 9.55 11.34
C ILE A 56 -21.69 10.77 12.26
N VAL A 57 -22.82 11.31 12.75
CA VAL A 57 -22.86 12.45 13.69
C VAL A 57 -22.21 12.10 15.01
N LYS A 58 -22.53 10.93 15.62
CA LYS A 58 -21.94 10.49 16.92
C LYS A 58 -20.43 10.26 16.80
N ARG A 59 -19.96 9.73 15.67
CA ARG A 59 -18.53 9.50 15.39
C ARG A 59 -17.76 10.79 15.17
N LEU A 60 -18.36 11.77 14.49
CA LEU A 60 -17.80 13.12 14.36
C LEU A 60 -17.73 13.82 15.71
N GLN A 61 -18.79 13.71 16.51
CA GLN A 61 -18.84 14.29 17.86
C GLN A 61 -17.78 13.67 18.77
N SER A 62 -17.69 12.35 18.90
CA SER A 62 -16.68 11.70 19.74
C SER A 62 -15.24 12.06 19.36
N THR A 63 -14.98 12.30 18.07
CA THR A 63 -13.64 12.69 17.58
C THR A 63 -13.38 14.18 17.77
N LEU A 64 -14.35 15.04 17.46
CA LEU A 64 -14.22 16.49 17.60
C LEU A 64 -14.18 16.93 19.06
N PHE A 65 -14.90 16.22 19.93
CA PHE A 65 -14.95 16.49 21.38
C PHE A 65 -13.95 15.67 22.19
N ASN A 66 -13.02 14.91 21.56
CA ASN A 66 -11.94 14.25 22.28
C ASN A 66 -11.00 15.29 22.90
N PRO A 67 -10.96 15.42 24.25
CA PRO A 67 -10.15 16.44 24.92
C PRO A 67 -8.65 16.21 24.75
N ASN A 68 -8.23 14.97 24.49
CA ASN A 68 -6.83 14.58 24.33
C ASN A 68 -6.28 14.81 22.91
N MET A 69 -7.11 15.25 21.96
CA MET A 69 -6.69 15.49 20.58
C MET A 69 -6.48 16.99 20.34
N SER A 70 -5.28 17.35 19.85
CA SER A 70 -4.98 18.73 19.49
C SER A 70 -5.91 19.26 18.38
N LEU A 71 -6.13 20.58 18.32
CA LEU A 71 -6.90 21.24 17.25
C LEU A 71 -6.36 20.89 15.86
N HIS A 72 -5.03 20.80 15.73
CA HIS A 72 -4.39 20.39 14.49
C HIS A 72 -4.74 18.94 14.12
N GLY A 73 -4.70 18.00 15.05
CA GLY A 73 -5.10 16.61 14.85
C GLY A 73 -6.56 16.48 14.40
N LYS A 74 -7.47 17.23 15.03
CA LYS A 74 -8.91 17.26 14.66
C LYS A 74 -9.09 17.77 13.21
N LYS A 75 -8.41 18.86 12.85
CA LYS A 75 -8.43 19.41 11.49
C LYS A 75 -7.92 18.40 10.45
N THR A 76 -6.77 17.78 10.72
CA THR A 76 -6.17 16.77 9.82
C THR A 76 -7.10 15.58 9.62
N LEU A 77 -7.76 15.10 10.68
CA LEU A 77 -8.70 13.98 10.60
C LEU A 77 -9.93 14.31 9.73
N VAL A 78 -10.51 15.49 9.88
CA VAL A 78 -11.63 15.96 9.06
C VAL A 78 -11.20 16.09 7.59
N MET A 79 -10.04 16.68 7.36
CA MET A 79 -9.50 16.84 6.00
C MET A 79 -9.20 15.50 5.34
N ASN A 80 -8.64 14.51 6.07
CA ASN A 80 -8.45 13.15 5.57
C ASN A 80 -9.77 12.50 5.17
N LYS A 81 -10.83 12.70 5.96
CA LYS A 81 -12.15 12.15 5.65
C LYS A 81 -12.77 12.78 4.40
N VAL A 82 -12.57 14.08 4.20
CA VAL A 82 -13.00 14.78 2.97
C VAL A 82 -12.21 14.27 1.77
N LEU A 83 -10.89 14.16 1.89
CA LEU A 83 -10.03 13.62 0.85
C LEU A 83 -10.47 12.21 0.42
N ARG A 84 -10.64 11.29 1.37
CA ARG A 84 -11.10 9.92 1.09
C ARG A 84 -12.44 9.89 0.36
N ARG A 85 -13.41 10.71 0.78
CA ARG A 85 -14.70 10.81 0.09
C ARG A 85 -14.57 11.28 -1.35
N SER A 86 -13.65 12.21 -1.62
CA SER A 86 -13.45 12.77 -2.95
C SER A 86 -12.77 11.81 -3.92
N VAL A 87 -11.86 10.94 -3.44
CA VAL A 87 -11.13 9.98 -4.29
C VAL A 87 -11.77 8.59 -4.32
N SER A 88 -12.55 8.21 -3.31
CA SER A 88 -13.15 6.88 -3.20
C SER A 88 -13.92 6.41 -4.44
N PRO A 89 -14.68 7.24 -5.16
CA PRO A 89 -15.38 6.80 -6.37
C PRO A 89 -14.43 6.26 -7.45
N VAL A 90 -13.38 6.99 -7.82
CA VAL A 90 -12.45 6.58 -8.88
C VAL A 90 -11.64 5.33 -8.50
N PHE A 91 -11.35 5.14 -7.20
CA PHE A 91 -10.75 3.90 -6.70
C PHE A 91 -11.75 2.74 -6.73
N SER A 92 -13.01 2.99 -6.36
CA SER A 92 -14.08 1.98 -6.40
C SER A 92 -14.32 1.48 -7.83
N ASP A 93 -14.31 2.37 -8.81
CA ASP A 93 -14.51 1.99 -10.21
C ASP A 93 -13.37 1.11 -10.72
N PHE A 94 -12.12 1.46 -10.38
CA PHE A 94 -10.97 0.61 -10.71
C PHE A 94 -11.06 -0.76 -10.04
N THR A 95 -11.34 -0.81 -8.73
CA THR A 95 -11.39 -2.07 -7.99
C THR A 95 -12.51 -2.98 -8.48
N LYS A 96 -13.69 -2.43 -8.77
CA LYS A 96 -14.82 -3.19 -9.34
C LYS A 96 -14.51 -3.75 -10.72
N LYS A 97 -13.78 -3.00 -11.54
CA LYS A 97 -13.48 -3.39 -12.92
C LYS A 97 -12.36 -4.43 -13.03
N TYR A 98 -11.35 -4.35 -12.18
CA TYR A 98 -10.11 -5.09 -12.37
C TYR A 98 -9.77 -6.11 -11.28
N LEU A 99 -10.43 -6.04 -10.11
CA LEU A 99 -10.16 -6.95 -9.01
C LEU A 99 -11.35 -7.88 -8.76
N GLN A 100 -11.04 -9.14 -8.55
CA GLN A 100 -12.02 -10.14 -8.15
C GLN A 100 -11.98 -10.32 -6.64
N PHE A 101 -13.12 -10.09 -5.98
CA PHE A 101 -13.24 -10.25 -4.54
C PHE A 101 -14.02 -11.51 -4.21
N TYR A 102 -13.63 -12.15 -3.10
CA TYR A 102 -14.49 -13.13 -2.45
C TYR A 102 -15.74 -12.42 -1.89
N ASN A 103 -16.89 -13.10 -1.93
CA ASN A 103 -18.16 -12.44 -1.64
C ASN A 103 -18.33 -12.04 -0.18
N GLU A 104 -17.67 -12.74 0.75
CA GLU A 104 -17.77 -12.45 2.18
C GLU A 104 -16.74 -11.38 2.61
N GLU A 105 -17.11 -10.63 3.67
CA GLU A 105 -16.24 -9.69 4.35
C GLU A 105 -16.01 -10.18 5.79
N TYR A 106 -14.75 -10.22 6.20
CA TYR A 106 -14.34 -10.65 7.52
C TYR A 106 -13.86 -9.44 8.35
N LEU A 107 -14.47 -9.26 9.52
CA LEU A 107 -14.16 -8.15 10.40
C LEU A 107 -13.11 -8.50 11.46
N THR A 108 -12.88 -9.78 11.69
CA THR A 108 -11.92 -10.30 12.68
C THR A 108 -11.24 -11.57 12.20
N ASN A 109 -10.07 -11.87 12.75
CA ASN A 109 -9.42 -13.16 12.52
C ASN A 109 -10.25 -14.34 13.06
N THR A 110 -11.03 -14.12 14.13
CA THR A 110 -11.96 -15.13 14.65
C THR A 110 -12.99 -15.53 13.61
N GLN A 111 -13.60 -14.57 12.91
CA GLN A 111 -14.55 -14.87 11.83
C GLN A 111 -13.89 -15.67 10.69
N LEU A 112 -12.62 -15.36 10.34
CA LEU A 112 -11.86 -16.13 9.35
C LEU A 112 -11.61 -17.57 9.83
N LYS A 113 -11.34 -17.78 11.13
CA LYS A 113 -11.15 -19.12 11.71
C LYS A 113 -12.44 -19.94 11.78
N ASP A 114 -13.55 -19.29 12.16
CA ASP A 114 -14.84 -19.95 12.31
C ASP A 114 -15.44 -20.35 10.95
N ASN A 115 -15.17 -19.56 9.90
CA ASN A 115 -15.67 -19.80 8.54
C ASN A 115 -14.58 -19.49 7.51
N PRO A 116 -13.53 -20.33 7.40
CA PRO A 116 -12.44 -20.08 6.46
C PRO A 116 -12.94 -20.16 5.01
N PRO A 117 -12.57 -19.21 4.13
CA PRO A 117 -12.98 -19.27 2.73
C PRO A 117 -12.45 -20.53 2.04
N PRO A 118 -13.22 -21.17 1.14
CA PRO A 118 -12.89 -22.47 0.53
C PRO A 118 -11.92 -22.30 -0.67
N PHE A 119 -10.66 -22.01 -0.40
CA PHE A 119 -9.61 -21.89 -1.41
C PHE A 119 -8.62 -23.06 -1.33
N ASP A 120 -8.00 -23.39 -2.48
CA ASP A 120 -7.01 -24.47 -2.60
C ASP A 120 -5.64 -24.08 -2.03
N ALA A 121 -5.36 -22.78 -1.96
CA ALA A 121 -4.19 -22.21 -1.29
C ALA A 121 -4.45 -20.73 -0.95
N PHE A 122 -3.63 -20.19 -0.05
CA PHE A 122 -3.72 -18.79 0.37
C PHE A 122 -2.39 -18.08 0.17
N VAL A 123 -2.46 -16.83 -0.29
CA VAL A 123 -1.32 -15.93 -0.43
C VAL A 123 -1.54 -14.69 0.43
N THR A 124 -0.59 -14.36 1.29
CA THR A 124 -0.54 -13.07 1.98
C THR A 124 0.48 -12.15 1.33
N GLY A 125 0.16 -10.88 1.27
CA GLY A 125 1.03 -9.85 0.69
C GLY A 125 0.47 -9.32 -0.64
N SER A 126 1.12 -8.39 -1.30
CA SER A 126 2.27 -7.66 -0.81
C SER A 126 1.82 -6.52 0.15
N ASP A 127 2.53 -5.37 0.10
CA ASP A 127 2.31 -4.21 0.96
C ASP A 127 2.62 -4.47 2.46
N GLN A 128 2.31 -3.52 3.33
CA GLN A 128 2.74 -3.50 4.73
C GLN A 128 1.87 -4.39 5.65
N VAL A 129 1.44 -5.54 5.17
CA VAL A 129 0.56 -6.45 5.93
C VAL A 129 1.24 -7.06 7.16
N TRP A 130 2.56 -7.09 7.20
CA TRP A 130 3.34 -7.55 8.36
C TRP A 130 3.96 -6.41 9.17
N ASN A 131 3.49 -5.17 8.97
CA ASN A 131 3.96 -4.03 9.76
C ASN A 131 3.22 -3.93 11.10
N PRO A 132 3.84 -4.31 12.23
CA PRO A 132 3.15 -4.32 13.51
C PRO A 132 2.75 -2.91 13.98
N VAL A 133 3.47 -1.87 13.54
CA VAL A 133 3.20 -0.49 13.96
C VAL A 133 1.84 0.01 13.44
N ILE A 134 1.48 -0.33 12.22
CA ILE A 134 0.15 0.03 11.66
C ILE A 134 -0.97 -0.83 12.22
N HIS A 135 -0.65 -1.98 12.85
CA HIS A 135 -1.58 -2.89 13.48
C HIS A 135 -1.63 -2.74 15.01
N GLY A 136 -1.30 -1.54 15.53
CA GLY A 136 -1.38 -1.24 16.96
C GLY A 136 -0.28 -1.87 17.79
N ASN A 137 0.93 -2.01 17.24
CA ASN A 137 2.11 -2.63 17.84
C ASN A 137 1.93 -4.13 18.17
N LYS A 138 1.25 -4.86 17.29
CA LYS A 138 1.05 -6.30 17.37
C LYS A 138 1.11 -6.96 16.00
N ASN A 139 1.45 -8.25 15.96
CA ASN A 139 1.25 -9.05 14.77
C ASN A 139 -0.25 -9.31 14.55
N ASP A 140 -0.73 -9.12 13.34
CA ASP A 140 -2.13 -9.44 13.02
C ASP A 140 -2.23 -10.87 12.50
N PRO A 141 -2.88 -11.80 13.23
CA PRO A 141 -2.92 -13.22 12.87
C PRO A 141 -3.55 -13.49 11.51
N GLY A 142 -4.50 -12.63 11.07
CA GLY A 142 -5.13 -12.76 9.77
C GLY A 142 -4.11 -12.66 8.63
N TYR A 143 -3.26 -11.63 8.68
CA TYR A 143 -2.20 -11.46 7.67
C TYR A 143 -1.06 -12.48 7.75
N PHE A 144 -0.96 -13.22 8.85
CA PHE A 144 -0.11 -14.40 8.96
C PHE A 144 -0.84 -15.69 8.55
N LEU A 145 -2.05 -15.60 7.98
CA LEU A 145 -2.85 -16.73 7.52
C LEU A 145 -3.10 -17.79 8.60
N ASP A 146 -3.20 -17.37 9.87
CA ASP A 146 -3.36 -18.27 11.03
C ASP A 146 -4.72 -18.98 11.04
N PHE A 147 -5.69 -18.49 10.26
CA PHE A 147 -7.01 -19.08 10.08
C PHE A 147 -7.07 -20.23 9.08
N VAL A 148 -6.03 -20.39 8.26
CA VAL A 148 -6.03 -21.39 7.18
C VAL A 148 -5.96 -22.80 7.80
N PRO A 149 -6.83 -23.74 7.40
CA PRO A 149 -6.80 -25.11 7.88
C PRO A 149 -5.48 -25.83 7.57
N GLU A 150 -5.16 -26.86 8.36
CA GLU A 150 -4.03 -27.75 8.09
C GLU A 150 -4.15 -28.44 6.74
N GLY A 151 -3.02 -28.69 6.09
CA GLY A 151 -2.97 -29.33 4.77
C GLY A 151 -3.21 -28.37 3.59
N ILE A 152 -3.61 -27.10 3.84
CA ILE A 152 -3.76 -26.08 2.81
C ILE A 152 -2.51 -25.18 2.80
N ASN A 153 -1.93 -24.97 1.62
CA ASN A 153 -0.70 -24.19 1.48
C ASN A 153 -0.91 -22.71 1.84
N ARG A 154 -0.03 -22.20 2.70
CA ARG A 154 0.14 -20.78 3.02
C ARG A 154 1.39 -20.26 2.34
N ILE A 155 1.26 -19.17 1.60
CA ILE A 155 2.33 -18.55 0.83
C ILE A 155 2.45 -17.09 1.25
N ALA A 156 3.65 -16.63 1.55
CA ALA A 156 3.94 -15.21 1.75
C ALA A 156 4.67 -14.68 0.52
N TYR A 157 4.00 -13.84 -0.27
CA TYR A 157 4.63 -13.20 -1.42
C TYR A 157 4.92 -11.73 -1.13
N ALA A 158 6.18 -11.42 -0.87
CA ALA A 158 6.69 -10.07 -0.66
C ALA A 158 5.84 -9.20 0.31
N PRO A 159 5.30 -9.72 1.46
CA PRO A 159 4.78 -8.83 2.49
C PRO A 159 5.90 -7.90 2.97
N SER A 160 5.53 -6.76 3.55
CA SER A 160 6.48 -5.77 4.06
C SER A 160 6.24 -5.54 5.55
N MET A 161 7.32 -5.49 6.32
CA MET A 161 7.29 -5.00 7.70
C MET A 161 7.34 -3.47 7.75
N GLY A 162 7.94 -2.83 6.74
CA GLY A 162 7.97 -1.38 6.58
C GLY A 162 8.71 -0.63 7.69
N VAL A 163 9.44 -1.35 8.54
CA VAL A 163 10.21 -0.84 9.70
C VAL A 163 11.55 -1.55 9.78
N ASP A 164 12.51 -0.92 10.48
CA ASP A 164 13.84 -1.49 10.70
C ASP A 164 13.91 -2.30 12.02
N LYS A 165 12.90 -2.15 12.87
CA LYS A 165 12.76 -2.91 14.14
C LYS A 165 11.29 -3.11 14.46
N ILE A 166 10.96 -4.28 15.01
CA ILE A 166 9.61 -4.56 15.51
C ILE A 166 9.54 -4.44 17.04
N PRO A 167 8.36 -4.16 17.59
CA PRO A 167 8.14 -4.16 19.03
C PRO A 167 8.51 -5.52 19.66
N GLU A 168 9.00 -5.51 20.90
CA GLU A 168 9.48 -6.73 21.59
C GLU A 168 8.39 -7.79 21.73
N ASN A 169 7.17 -7.36 22.04
CA ASN A 169 6.01 -8.25 22.13
C ASN A 169 5.61 -8.90 20.79
N CYS A 170 6.15 -8.44 19.66
CA CYS A 170 5.90 -9.03 18.35
C CYS A 170 6.94 -10.10 17.98
N LYS A 171 8.05 -10.20 18.72
CA LYS A 171 9.11 -11.15 18.42
C LYS A 171 8.74 -12.57 18.87
N SER A 172 8.06 -12.71 20.01
CA SER A 172 7.80 -14.00 20.66
C SER A 172 6.91 -14.94 19.86
N ASP A 173 5.93 -14.43 19.13
CA ASP A 173 4.97 -15.22 18.37
C ASP A 173 5.28 -15.31 16.86
N LEU A 174 6.22 -14.46 16.38
CA LEU A 174 6.55 -14.36 14.95
C LEU A 174 6.96 -15.70 14.35
N LYS A 175 7.87 -16.43 15.02
CA LYS A 175 8.35 -17.74 14.55
C LYS A 175 7.20 -18.74 14.41
N GLY A 176 6.29 -18.78 15.38
CA GLY A 176 5.13 -19.70 15.36
C GLY A 176 4.17 -19.42 14.21
N TYR A 177 4.08 -18.18 13.74
CA TYR A 177 3.34 -17.86 12.52
C TYR A 177 4.11 -18.28 11.27
N LEU A 178 5.40 -17.97 11.18
CA LEU A 178 6.20 -18.21 9.98
C LEU A 178 6.42 -19.71 9.71
N ASP A 179 6.55 -20.54 10.74
CA ASP A 179 6.72 -22.00 10.62
C ASP A 179 5.52 -22.68 9.89
N LYS A 180 4.36 -22.02 9.80
CA LYS A 180 3.16 -22.55 9.13
C LYS A 180 3.16 -22.35 7.62
N PHE A 181 4.06 -21.54 7.09
CA PHE A 181 4.10 -21.23 5.66
C PHE A 181 4.85 -22.30 4.86
N ALA A 182 4.27 -22.73 3.74
CA ALA A 182 4.94 -23.58 2.77
C ALA A 182 6.04 -22.82 2.01
N HIS A 183 5.79 -21.55 1.71
CA HIS A 183 6.72 -20.68 1.00
C HIS A 183 6.73 -19.29 1.64
N LEU A 184 7.92 -18.80 1.96
CA LEU A 184 8.16 -17.50 2.59
C LEU A 184 8.98 -16.62 1.67
N SER A 185 8.60 -15.38 1.54
CA SER A 185 9.43 -14.29 1.02
C SER A 185 9.07 -12.99 1.72
N ILE A 186 9.87 -11.96 1.56
CA ILE A 186 9.61 -10.62 2.07
C ILE A 186 10.05 -9.57 1.05
N ARG A 187 9.51 -8.34 1.14
CA ARG A 187 9.77 -7.30 0.14
C ARG A 187 11.09 -6.55 0.34
N GLU A 188 11.57 -6.42 1.57
CA GLU A 188 12.75 -5.62 1.87
C GLU A 188 13.75 -6.36 2.77
N LYS A 189 15.04 -5.98 2.60
CA LYS A 189 16.14 -6.56 3.35
C LYS A 189 15.99 -6.39 4.87
N SER A 190 15.57 -5.21 5.34
CA SER A 190 15.36 -4.98 6.78
C SER A 190 14.36 -5.96 7.39
N GLY A 191 13.31 -6.34 6.65
CA GLY A 191 12.37 -7.36 7.09
C GLY A 191 13.00 -8.77 7.15
N ALA A 192 13.83 -9.12 6.16
CA ALA A 192 14.58 -10.40 6.18
C ALA A 192 15.55 -10.45 7.37
N ASP A 193 16.26 -9.36 7.66
CA ASP A 193 17.18 -9.25 8.78
C ASP A 193 16.44 -9.39 10.13
N ILE A 194 15.24 -8.80 10.29
CA ILE A 194 14.39 -8.97 11.47
C ILE A 194 13.99 -10.44 11.64
N ILE A 195 13.55 -11.10 10.57
CA ILE A 195 13.14 -12.52 10.62
C ILE A 195 14.33 -13.42 10.95
N LYS A 196 15.50 -13.13 10.40
CA LYS A 196 16.72 -13.86 10.73
C LYS A 196 17.09 -13.68 12.21
N GLU A 197 17.06 -12.45 12.72
CA GLU A 197 17.37 -12.15 14.13
C GLU A 197 16.38 -12.83 15.09
N CYS A 198 15.07 -12.73 14.82
CA CYS A 198 14.03 -13.19 15.72
C CYS A 198 13.74 -14.69 15.62
N CYS A 199 13.89 -15.28 14.43
CA CYS A 199 13.41 -16.63 14.13
C CYS A 199 14.52 -17.59 13.67
N GLY A 200 15.71 -17.06 13.34
CA GLY A 200 16.81 -17.86 12.79
C GLY A 200 16.57 -18.32 11.34
N MET A 201 15.62 -17.71 10.64
CA MET A 201 15.22 -18.12 9.29
C MET A 201 15.82 -17.20 8.24
N ASP A 202 16.47 -17.78 7.22
CA ASP A 202 16.89 -17.06 6.02
C ASP A 202 15.76 -17.14 4.97
N ILE A 203 15.16 -16.01 4.63
CA ILE A 203 14.09 -15.93 3.64
C ILE A 203 14.46 -15.00 2.48
N PRO A 204 14.04 -15.30 1.23
CA PRO A 204 14.37 -14.49 0.07
C PRO A 204 13.66 -13.13 0.11
N VAL A 205 14.38 -12.09 -0.34
CA VAL A 205 13.81 -10.78 -0.63
C VAL A 205 13.31 -10.78 -2.07
N MET A 206 12.01 -10.52 -2.27
CA MET A 206 11.36 -10.56 -3.57
C MET A 206 10.85 -9.17 -3.97
N LEU A 207 10.73 -8.96 -5.27
CA LEU A 207 10.18 -7.73 -5.83
C LEU A 207 8.70 -7.53 -5.42
N ASP A 208 8.30 -6.28 -5.23
CA ASP A 208 6.88 -5.94 -5.12
C ASP A 208 6.13 -6.44 -6.39
N PRO A 209 4.90 -6.98 -6.25
CA PRO A 209 4.13 -7.47 -7.40
C PRO A 209 4.03 -6.48 -8.56
N THR A 210 4.03 -5.17 -8.28
CA THR A 210 3.98 -4.15 -9.33
C THR A 210 5.17 -4.21 -10.30
N MET A 211 6.28 -4.78 -9.89
CA MET A 211 7.47 -4.96 -10.73
C MET A 211 7.48 -6.29 -11.49
N LEU A 212 6.51 -7.18 -11.27
CA LEU A 212 6.35 -8.42 -12.04
C LEU A 212 5.70 -8.18 -13.39
N LEU A 213 4.99 -7.07 -13.56
CA LEU A 213 4.38 -6.67 -14.81
C LEU A 213 5.25 -5.63 -15.51
N ASN A 214 5.44 -5.82 -16.81
CA ASN A 214 6.16 -4.87 -17.64
C ASN A 214 5.28 -3.67 -18.07
N ALA A 215 5.87 -2.68 -18.74
CA ALA A 215 5.16 -1.48 -19.17
C ALA A 215 3.96 -1.80 -20.11
N GLU A 216 4.08 -2.77 -21.01
CA GLU A 216 3.00 -3.15 -21.93
C GLU A 216 1.82 -3.80 -21.19
N GLN A 217 2.09 -4.59 -20.15
CA GLN A 217 1.03 -5.18 -19.31
C GLN A 217 0.31 -4.09 -18.51
N TRP A 218 1.04 -3.10 -17.97
CA TRP A 218 0.48 -1.95 -17.29
C TRP A 218 -0.31 -1.02 -18.22
N ASP A 219 0.09 -0.89 -19.49
CA ASP A 219 -0.61 -0.09 -20.49
C ASP A 219 -2.05 -0.59 -20.76
N LYS A 220 -2.34 -1.85 -20.50
CA LYS A 220 -3.70 -2.40 -20.62
C LYS A 220 -4.71 -1.77 -19.64
N VAL A 221 -4.22 -1.17 -18.57
CA VAL A 221 -5.08 -0.54 -17.54
C VAL A 221 -4.75 0.93 -17.32
N ALA A 222 -3.63 1.43 -17.83
CA ALA A 222 -3.26 2.84 -17.72
C ALA A 222 -4.15 3.72 -18.57
N VAL A 223 -4.63 4.83 -17.99
CA VAL A 223 -5.46 5.83 -18.67
C VAL A 223 -4.80 7.19 -18.55
N LYS A 224 -4.57 7.86 -19.66
CA LYS A 224 -4.08 9.24 -19.63
C LYS A 224 -5.18 10.14 -19.04
N PRO A 225 -4.92 10.86 -17.92
CA PRO A 225 -5.90 11.81 -17.39
C PRO A 225 -6.30 12.86 -18.42
N GLN A 226 -7.56 13.29 -18.36
CA GLN A 226 -8.04 14.37 -19.20
C GLN A 226 -7.42 15.71 -18.76
N ASN A 227 -7.23 16.62 -19.70
CA ASN A 227 -6.74 17.99 -19.45
C ASN A 227 -5.32 18.09 -18.84
N LEU A 228 -4.48 17.06 -19.00
CA LEU A 228 -3.07 17.19 -18.64
C LEU A 228 -2.35 18.14 -19.60
N PRO A 229 -1.45 19.01 -19.09
CA PRO A 229 -0.51 19.73 -19.93
C PRO A 229 0.34 18.78 -20.77
N GLU A 230 0.83 19.22 -21.92
CA GLU A 230 1.72 18.40 -22.75
C GLU A 230 3.01 18.03 -22.03
N LYS A 231 3.57 18.97 -21.25
CA LYS A 231 4.75 18.80 -20.43
C LYS A 231 4.43 19.23 -19.00
N TYR A 232 4.76 18.40 -18.00
CA TYR A 232 4.46 18.70 -16.60
C TYR A 232 5.36 17.92 -15.65
N ILE A 233 5.39 18.39 -14.41
CA ILE A 233 5.92 17.65 -13.26
C ILE A 233 4.76 16.93 -12.60
N PHE A 234 4.82 15.59 -12.51
CA PHE A 234 3.87 14.84 -11.71
C PHE A 234 4.35 14.77 -10.26
N CYS A 235 3.50 15.17 -9.33
CA CYS A 235 3.82 15.19 -7.90
C CYS A 235 2.92 14.24 -7.12
N TYR A 236 3.54 13.28 -6.41
CA TYR A 236 2.83 12.38 -5.49
C TYR A 236 3.55 12.35 -4.14
N LYS A 237 2.95 13.00 -3.14
CA LYS A 237 3.60 13.34 -1.88
C LYS A 237 2.72 13.07 -0.68
N PHE A 238 3.25 12.37 0.32
CA PHE A 238 2.60 12.09 1.61
C PHE A 238 3.11 12.98 2.75
N GLY A 239 4.42 13.16 2.82
CA GLY A 239 5.09 13.82 3.94
C GLY A 239 5.02 15.35 3.91
N LYS A 240 5.15 15.96 5.10
CA LYS A 240 5.37 17.39 5.23
C LYS A 240 6.87 17.69 5.05
N SER A 241 7.28 18.05 3.86
CA SER A 241 8.65 18.49 3.60
C SER A 241 8.67 19.84 2.89
N LYS A 242 9.01 20.89 3.64
CA LYS A 242 9.20 22.23 3.08
C LYS A 242 10.35 22.27 2.04
N LYS A 243 11.38 21.44 2.26
CA LYS A 243 12.50 21.31 1.32
C LYS A 243 12.02 20.75 -0.02
N MET A 244 11.25 19.66 0.01
CA MET A 244 10.64 19.07 -1.19
C MET A 244 9.75 20.07 -1.92
N ASP A 245 8.86 20.77 -1.19
CA ASP A 245 7.97 21.78 -1.79
C ASP A 245 8.74 22.90 -2.47
N LYS A 246 9.80 23.40 -1.82
CA LYS A 246 10.68 24.45 -2.37
C LYS A 246 11.39 23.96 -3.63
N THR A 247 11.97 22.76 -3.59
CA THR A 247 12.69 22.17 -4.73
C THR A 247 11.76 21.96 -5.93
N ILE A 248 10.56 21.37 -5.72
CA ILE A 248 9.60 21.16 -6.81
C ILE A 248 9.17 22.48 -7.45
N ARG A 249 8.91 23.53 -6.64
CA ARG A 249 8.58 24.87 -7.17
C ARG A 249 9.72 25.51 -7.92
N GLN A 250 10.96 25.32 -7.47
CA GLN A 250 12.15 25.81 -8.14
C GLN A 250 12.31 25.15 -9.51
N ILE A 251 12.21 23.82 -9.60
CA ILE A 251 12.24 23.07 -10.86
C ILE A 251 11.11 23.52 -11.79
N SER A 252 9.89 23.64 -11.25
CA SER A 252 8.74 24.11 -12.02
C SER A 252 8.96 25.49 -12.66
N LYS A 253 9.55 26.41 -11.88
CA LYS A 253 9.86 27.76 -12.36
C LYS A 253 11.00 27.78 -13.40
N GLU A 254 12.05 27.05 -13.14
CA GLU A 254 13.26 26.99 -13.99
C GLU A 254 12.94 26.38 -15.36
N TYR A 255 12.24 25.25 -15.37
CA TYR A 255 11.91 24.53 -16.60
C TYR A 255 10.54 24.94 -17.20
N LYS A 256 9.84 25.89 -16.58
CA LYS A 256 8.50 26.37 -16.99
C LYS A 256 7.48 25.21 -17.10
N LEU A 257 7.57 24.23 -16.20
CA LEU A 257 6.70 23.07 -16.19
C LEU A 257 5.60 23.24 -15.14
N PRO A 258 4.32 23.12 -15.49
CA PRO A 258 3.22 23.10 -14.52
C PRO A 258 3.31 21.84 -13.63
N ILE A 259 2.80 21.96 -12.40
CA ILE A 259 2.75 20.86 -11.43
C ILE A 259 1.37 20.24 -11.45
N VAL A 260 1.30 18.95 -11.72
CA VAL A 260 0.10 18.11 -11.60
C VAL A 260 0.28 17.22 -10.38
N ALA A 261 -0.61 17.29 -9.42
CA ALA A 261 -0.50 16.51 -8.19
C ALA A 261 -1.66 15.52 -8.05
N ALA A 262 -1.34 14.27 -7.71
CA ALA A 262 -2.35 13.31 -7.28
C ALA A 262 -2.68 13.51 -5.78
N PRO A 263 -3.93 13.27 -5.36
CA PRO A 263 -4.32 13.36 -3.96
C PRO A 263 -3.67 12.24 -3.15
N ALA A 264 -2.93 12.60 -2.10
CA ALA A 264 -2.28 11.67 -1.19
C ALA A 264 -2.45 12.06 0.27
N SER A 265 -2.36 13.36 0.57
CA SER A 265 -2.48 13.91 1.92
C SER A 265 -3.09 15.30 1.86
N PRO A 266 -3.99 15.67 2.78
CA PRO A 266 -4.57 17.00 2.86
C PRO A 266 -3.54 18.09 3.20
N GLU A 267 -2.34 17.70 3.59
CA GLU A 267 -1.25 18.60 3.96
C GLU A 267 -0.37 18.98 2.75
N VAL A 268 -0.62 18.39 1.60
CA VAL A 268 0.09 18.71 0.35
C VAL A 268 -0.33 20.09 -0.14
N LYS A 269 0.64 20.96 -0.37
CA LYS A 269 0.43 22.36 -0.76
C LYS A 269 0.24 22.58 -2.27
N PHE A 270 0.22 21.53 -3.05
CA PHE A 270 -0.09 21.57 -4.47
C PHE A 270 -1.56 21.29 -4.69
N LYS A 271 -2.16 21.98 -5.68
CA LYS A 271 -3.55 21.68 -6.05
C LYS A 271 -3.61 20.25 -6.60
N ALA A 272 -4.29 19.37 -5.88
CA ALA A 272 -4.47 18.00 -6.31
C ALA A 272 -5.64 17.86 -7.29
N ASP A 273 -5.46 16.99 -8.28
CA ASP A 273 -6.53 16.57 -9.18
C ASP A 273 -7.18 15.30 -8.61
N TYR A 274 -8.39 15.43 -8.13
CA TYR A 274 -9.16 14.34 -7.49
C TYR A 274 -9.78 13.37 -8.50
N SER A 275 -9.70 13.65 -9.80
CA SER A 275 -10.13 12.73 -10.85
C SER A 275 -9.07 11.66 -11.17
N ILE A 276 -7.86 11.81 -10.65
CA ILE A 276 -6.79 10.83 -10.82
C ILE A 276 -7.08 9.62 -9.95
N GLY A 277 -7.59 8.55 -10.55
CA GLY A 277 -7.73 7.21 -9.98
C GLY A 277 -6.49 6.35 -10.23
N PRO A 278 -6.53 5.05 -9.89
CA PRO A 278 -5.37 4.16 -10.09
C PRO A 278 -4.93 4.02 -11.55
N ALA A 279 -5.87 3.98 -12.51
CA ALA A 279 -5.57 3.93 -13.93
C ALA A 279 -4.93 5.24 -14.43
N GLU A 280 -5.49 6.38 -14.01
CA GLU A 280 -5.00 7.71 -14.34
C GLU A 280 -3.65 8.01 -13.67
N PHE A 281 -3.39 7.46 -12.50
CA PHE A 281 -2.10 7.56 -11.82
C PHE A 281 -0.96 6.95 -12.66
N LEU A 282 -1.20 5.79 -13.24
CA LEU A 282 -0.27 5.15 -14.18
C LEU A 282 -0.04 6.03 -15.41
N GLY A 283 -1.12 6.50 -16.03
CA GLY A 283 -1.04 7.38 -17.19
C GLY A 283 -0.39 8.73 -16.89
N ALA A 284 -0.61 9.28 -15.69
CA ALA A 284 0.04 10.52 -15.27
C ALA A 284 1.55 10.37 -15.06
N ILE A 285 2.01 9.25 -14.51
CA ILE A 285 3.44 8.95 -14.41
C ILE A 285 4.06 8.72 -15.78
N LYS A 286 3.43 7.87 -16.61
CA LYS A 286 3.91 7.53 -17.95
C LYS A 286 4.16 8.74 -18.84
N ASN A 287 3.28 9.74 -18.78
CA ASN A 287 3.33 10.91 -19.65
C ASN A 287 4.00 12.15 -19.01
N ALA A 288 4.50 12.03 -17.78
CA ALA A 288 5.17 13.14 -17.10
C ALA A 288 6.55 13.43 -17.72
N THR A 289 6.93 14.70 -17.76
CA THR A 289 8.31 15.11 -18.07
C THR A 289 9.24 14.76 -16.92
N LEU A 290 8.73 14.84 -15.69
CA LEU A 290 9.46 14.56 -14.46
C LEU A 290 8.46 14.11 -13.38
N VAL A 291 8.81 13.09 -12.62
CA VAL A 291 8.08 12.68 -11.41
C VAL A 291 8.83 13.15 -10.16
N CYS A 292 8.11 13.78 -9.23
CA CYS A 292 8.62 14.16 -7.92
C CYS A 292 7.80 13.48 -6.83
N ALA A 293 8.38 12.54 -6.08
CA ALA A 293 7.63 11.75 -5.11
C ALA A 293 8.42 11.43 -3.83
N ASP A 294 7.67 11.12 -2.75
CA ASP A 294 8.17 10.46 -1.54
C ASP A 294 7.51 9.09 -1.34
N SER A 295 7.12 8.45 -2.44
CA SER A 295 6.33 7.23 -2.49
C SER A 295 7.08 6.09 -3.19
N PHE A 296 7.11 4.93 -2.54
CA PHE A 296 7.67 3.70 -3.12
C PHE A 296 7.05 3.38 -4.49
N HIS A 297 5.73 3.30 -4.58
CA HIS A 297 5.06 2.91 -5.82
C HIS A 297 5.19 3.94 -6.95
N ALA A 298 5.23 5.25 -6.62
CA ALA A 298 5.51 6.25 -7.65
C ALA A 298 6.92 6.06 -8.23
N THR A 299 7.89 5.70 -7.40
CA THR A 299 9.25 5.35 -7.84
C THR A 299 9.25 4.13 -8.74
N VAL A 300 8.59 3.05 -8.31
CA VAL A 300 8.45 1.80 -9.08
C VAL A 300 7.89 2.08 -10.47
N PHE A 301 6.77 2.79 -10.57
CA PHE A 301 6.15 3.09 -11.86
C PHE A 301 6.99 4.04 -12.72
N SER A 302 7.73 4.97 -12.10
CA SER A 302 8.69 5.81 -12.85
C SER A 302 9.80 4.97 -13.49
N VAL A 303 10.28 3.94 -12.79
CA VAL A 303 11.25 2.98 -13.35
C VAL A 303 10.64 2.14 -14.47
N ILE A 304 9.45 1.58 -14.26
CA ILE A 304 8.76 0.73 -15.25
C ILE A 304 8.52 1.50 -16.55
N TYR A 305 8.08 2.76 -16.46
CA TYR A 305 7.83 3.62 -17.62
C TYR A 305 9.05 4.40 -18.10
N LYS A 306 10.21 4.23 -17.46
CA LYS A 306 11.45 4.98 -17.77
C LYS A 306 11.25 6.49 -17.71
N THR A 307 10.34 6.96 -16.86
CA THR A 307 10.06 8.40 -16.67
C THR A 307 11.11 8.97 -15.73
N PRO A 308 11.77 10.09 -16.06
CA PRO A 308 12.70 10.76 -15.15
C PRO A 308 12.05 11.09 -13.80
N PHE A 309 12.78 10.92 -12.69
CA PHE A 309 12.21 11.14 -11.37
C PHE A 309 13.21 11.68 -10.34
N PHE A 310 12.68 12.41 -9.37
CA PHE A 310 13.33 12.74 -8.10
C PHE A 310 12.58 12.12 -6.94
N ILE A 311 13.30 11.38 -6.10
CA ILE A 311 12.76 10.81 -4.86
C ILE A 311 13.21 11.66 -3.68
N PHE A 312 12.28 11.93 -2.78
CA PHE A 312 12.52 12.64 -1.56
C PHE A 312 12.32 11.72 -0.35
N PRO A 313 13.20 11.80 0.66
CA PRO A 313 12.99 11.02 1.87
C PRO A 313 11.71 11.47 2.57
N ARG A 314 10.95 10.49 3.06
CA ARG A 314 9.77 10.74 3.90
C ARG A 314 10.25 10.92 5.34
N HIS A 315 10.24 12.17 5.82
CA HIS A 315 10.51 12.43 7.23
C HIS A 315 9.22 12.24 8.04
N SER A 316 9.27 11.37 9.07
CA SER A 316 8.25 11.39 10.12
C SER A 316 8.58 12.56 11.06
N GLU A 317 7.58 13.35 11.45
CA GLU A 317 7.78 14.45 12.43
C GLU A 317 8.28 13.93 13.79
N THR A 318 8.10 12.64 14.08
CA THR A 318 8.48 12.02 15.36
C THR A 318 9.85 11.36 15.35
N GLY A 319 10.56 11.30 14.22
CA GLY A 319 11.92 10.76 14.12
C GLY A 319 12.09 9.26 14.49
N LYS A 320 11.01 8.57 14.87
CA LYS A 320 11.08 7.23 15.46
C LYS A 320 10.92 6.07 14.47
N ILE A 321 10.47 6.33 13.23
CA ILE A 321 10.24 5.27 12.24
C ILE A 321 10.87 5.67 10.92
N ASN A 322 11.90 4.93 10.51
CA ASN A 322 12.53 5.13 9.20
C ASN A 322 11.72 4.38 8.13
N MET A 323 10.86 5.10 7.43
CA MET A 323 10.08 4.55 6.30
C MET A 323 10.86 4.59 4.96
N ASN A 324 12.14 4.95 4.99
CA ASN A 324 12.97 5.11 3.80
C ASN A 324 13.69 3.83 3.38
N SER A 325 13.78 2.81 4.26
CA SER A 325 14.46 1.53 3.99
C SER A 325 13.98 0.86 2.70
N ARG A 326 12.67 0.88 2.43
CA ARG A 326 12.09 0.33 1.20
C ARG A 326 12.52 1.08 -0.06
N MET A 327 12.65 2.42 0.05
CA MET A 327 13.13 3.25 -1.05
C MET A 327 14.61 3.03 -1.32
N GLN A 328 15.40 2.92 -0.26
CA GLN A 328 16.81 2.59 -0.37
C GLN A 328 17.01 1.21 -1.00
N ASN A 329 16.27 0.21 -0.52
CA ASN A 329 16.35 -1.15 -1.04
C ASN A 329 16.07 -1.20 -2.56
N ILE A 330 15.04 -0.51 -3.06
CA ILE A 330 14.75 -0.49 -4.51
C ILE A 330 15.84 0.26 -5.29
N LEU A 331 16.35 1.36 -4.77
CA LEU A 331 17.43 2.11 -5.43
C LEU A 331 18.72 1.29 -5.52
N GLU A 332 19.08 0.58 -4.43
CA GLU A 332 20.23 -0.34 -4.40
C GLU A 332 20.05 -1.49 -5.40
N MET A 333 18.88 -2.13 -5.42
CA MET A 333 18.57 -3.21 -6.39
C MET A 333 18.67 -2.74 -7.84
N LEU A 334 18.37 -1.48 -8.12
CA LEU A 334 18.42 -0.87 -9.45
C LEU A 334 19.77 -0.19 -9.73
N SER A 335 20.73 -0.24 -8.80
CA SER A 335 22.03 0.46 -8.91
C SER A 335 21.88 1.97 -9.14
N LEU A 336 20.88 2.58 -8.48
CA LEU A 336 20.55 4.02 -8.55
C LEU A 336 20.85 4.76 -7.24
N SER A 337 21.55 4.13 -6.31
CA SER A 337 21.95 4.71 -5.00
C SER A 337 23.22 5.53 -5.08
#